data_61f32dacaf7c475efc157fb250f8213a
#
_entry.id   61f32dacaf7c475efc157fb250f8213a
#
_cell.length_a   1.000
_cell.length_b   1.000
_cell.length_c   1.000
_cell.angle_alpha   90.00
_cell.angle_beta   90.00
_cell.angle_gamma   90.00
#
_symmetry.space_group_name_H-M   'P 1'
#
loop_
_entity.id
_entity.type
_entity.pdbx_description
1 polymer ?
#
loop_
_entity_poly.entity_id
_entity_poly.type
_entity_poly.pdbx_seq_one_letter_code
_entity_poly.pdbx_strand_id
1 'polypeptide(L)'
;MPNRVRLVLVSDLHGSKAAYGKLANLPKVYKCDVVVLAGDLTGKVLVPIIRVGSQYVTNLFGEKKVITEGELNSVIRAIRDSGYYAQVMSKEEYDELSNNPTKLKRLLIDIMVREFSGDISRIRDNYRQLGVKLLLIPGNDDFNDFANAVRGIKDDTVMYFDEEVVELGGLIYAGFGYSNPTPWHTERELMEDEIKKRLINILGRLSRSELDRTVAVIHVPPYNTLIDQAPKLTSDLKPVVQGGIVVMEHVGSAAVREVIEDFGPLISLHGHVHESPGIDYLNARCCRRKVPVVNAGSEYQSGVLRLAYLIIENGKLKDKLLLRG
;
A
#
# COMPACT_ATOMS: atom_id res chain seq x y z
N MET A 1 -15.19 22.98 9.57
CA MET A 1 -13.99 22.26 9.10
C MET A 1 -12.82 22.63 10.00
N PRO A 2 -11.91 21.74 10.34
CA PRO A 2 -10.68 22.14 10.98
C PRO A 2 -9.97 23.12 10.06
N ASN A 3 -9.40 24.16 10.59
CA ASN A 3 -8.73 25.15 9.77
C ASN A 3 -7.52 24.56 9.02
N ARG A 4 -6.94 23.45 9.52
CA ARG A 4 -5.74 22.82 8.95
C ARG A 4 -5.63 21.35 9.33
N VAL A 5 -5.33 20.50 8.34
CA VAL A 5 -5.00 19.06 8.52
C VAL A 5 -3.66 18.77 7.86
N ARG A 6 -2.75 18.19 8.60
CA ARG A 6 -1.45 17.68 8.12
C ARG A 6 -1.59 16.18 7.86
N LEU A 7 -1.63 15.80 6.60
CA LEU A 7 -1.82 14.44 6.14
C LEU A 7 -0.51 13.87 5.58
N VAL A 8 -0.20 12.64 5.93
CA VAL A 8 0.89 11.88 5.31
C VAL A 8 0.32 10.71 4.55
N LEU A 9 0.65 10.61 3.26
CA LEU A 9 0.37 9.44 2.43
C LEU A 9 1.61 8.55 2.41
N VAL A 10 1.38 7.26 2.64
CA VAL A 10 2.34 6.15 2.44
C VAL A 10 1.60 5.02 1.73
N SER A 11 2.27 4.23 0.92
CA SER A 11 1.70 3.04 0.28
C SER A 11 2.76 1.98 0.04
N ASP A 12 2.33 0.78 -0.35
CA ASP A 12 3.18 -0.28 -0.89
C ASP A 12 4.35 -0.66 0.03
N LEU A 13 4.03 -0.98 1.29
CA LEU A 13 5.02 -1.40 2.29
C LEU A 13 5.41 -2.87 2.14
N HIS A 14 4.56 -3.68 1.50
CA HIS A 14 4.79 -5.11 1.20
C HIS A 14 5.40 -5.90 2.36
N GLY A 15 4.91 -5.67 3.59
CA GLY A 15 5.36 -6.40 4.78
C GLY A 15 6.76 -6.04 5.30
N SER A 16 7.45 -5.05 4.71
CA SER A 16 8.79 -4.64 5.13
C SER A 16 8.82 -4.13 6.57
N LYS A 17 9.50 -4.86 7.46
CA LYS A 17 9.63 -4.47 8.87
C LYS A 17 10.39 -3.15 9.04
N ALA A 18 11.35 -2.88 8.17
CA ALA A 18 12.06 -1.60 8.13
C ALA A 18 11.09 -0.45 7.83
N ALA A 19 10.22 -0.61 6.80
CA ALA A 19 9.23 0.39 6.42
C ALA A 19 8.16 0.58 7.52
N TYR A 20 7.62 -0.50 8.09
CA TYR A 20 6.68 -0.44 9.22
C TYR A 20 7.29 0.20 10.47
N GLY A 21 8.58 -0.07 10.73
CA GLY A 21 9.33 0.58 11.82
C GLY A 21 9.42 2.10 11.65
N LYS A 22 9.66 2.58 10.43
CA LYS A 22 9.66 4.00 10.08
C LYS A 22 8.26 4.60 10.16
N LEU A 23 7.24 3.91 9.62
CA LEU A 23 5.83 4.30 9.73
C LEU A 23 5.43 4.52 11.19
N ALA A 24 5.80 3.62 12.10
CA ALA A 24 5.48 3.73 13.53
C ALA A 24 6.04 5.01 14.19
N ASN A 25 7.16 5.54 13.68
CA ASN A 25 7.81 6.75 14.20
C ASN A 25 7.50 8.02 13.40
N LEU A 26 6.79 7.91 12.29
CA LEU A 26 6.53 8.98 11.35
C LEU A 26 5.93 10.26 11.99
N PRO A 27 4.91 10.18 12.88
CA PRO A 27 4.35 11.38 13.52
C PRO A 27 5.31 12.13 14.42
N LYS A 28 6.31 11.46 14.99
CA LYS A 28 7.34 12.11 15.81
C LYS A 28 8.23 13.02 14.97
N VAL A 29 8.49 12.60 13.72
CA VAL A 29 9.34 13.33 12.77
C VAL A 29 8.57 14.45 12.09
N TYR A 30 7.39 14.15 11.55
CA TYR A 30 6.65 15.07 10.67
C TYR A 30 5.48 15.80 11.36
N LYS A 31 5.15 15.48 12.61
CA LYS A 31 4.06 16.14 13.39
C LYS A 31 2.74 16.20 12.62
N CYS A 32 2.34 15.09 11.99
CA CYS A 32 1.11 14.97 11.23
C CYS A 32 -0.12 14.70 12.12
N ASP A 33 -1.31 14.91 11.58
CA ASP A 33 -2.59 14.66 12.25
C ASP A 33 -3.20 13.34 11.80
N VAL A 34 -3.00 12.99 10.50
CA VAL A 34 -3.53 11.78 9.87
C VAL A 34 -2.43 11.15 9.00
N VAL A 35 -2.31 9.84 9.08
CA VAL A 35 -1.51 9.03 8.15
C VAL A 35 -2.46 8.14 7.36
N VAL A 36 -2.29 8.11 6.04
CA VAL A 36 -3.03 7.24 5.12
C VAL A 36 -2.06 6.21 4.56
N LEU A 37 -2.40 4.93 4.72
CA LEU A 37 -1.70 3.80 4.12
C LEU A 37 -2.56 3.24 2.98
N ALA A 38 -2.15 3.54 1.75
CA ALA A 38 -2.96 3.40 0.54
C ALA A 38 -2.72 2.08 -0.23
N GLY A 39 -2.64 0.97 0.49
CA GLY A 39 -2.61 -0.36 -0.12
C GLY A 39 -1.25 -1.06 -0.11
N ASP A 40 -1.26 -2.32 -0.56
CA ASP A 40 -0.14 -3.26 -0.62
C ASP A 40 0.60 -3.35 0.72
N LEU A 41 -0.17 -3.83 1.71
CA LEU A 41 0.22 -3.87 3.12
C LEU A 41 1.21 -5.01 3.39
N THR A 42 1.08 -6.15 2.68
CA THR A 42 1.77 -7.40 2.98
C THR A 42 2.69 -7.85 1.84
N GLY A 43 3.76 -8.56 2.20
CA GLY A 43 4.57 -9.30 1.23
C GLY A 43 3.92 -10.62 0.86
N LYS A 44 4.45 -11.32 -0.17
CA LYS A 44 3.90 -12.60 -0.66
C LYS A 44 4.91 -13.76 -0.61
N VAL A 45 6.13 -13.52 -0.17
CA VAL A 45 7.20 -14.49 -0.23
C VAL A 45 7.48 -15.07 1.15
N LEU A 46 7.29 -16.38 1.29
CA LEU A 46 7.75 -17.15 2.43
C LEU A 46 9.15 -17.70 2.14
N VAL A 47 10.12 -17.34 2.96
CA VAL A 47 11.49 -17.83 2.89
C VAL A 47 11.67 -18.93 3.96
N PRO A 48 11.77 -20.21 3.55
CA PRO A 48 12.01 -21.29 4.49
C PRO A 48 13.45 -21.25 4.98
N ILE A 49 13.63 -21.45 6.28
CA ILE A 49 14.93 -21.64 6.92
C ILE A 49 14.93 -23.04 7.53
N ILE A 50 15.56 -23.98 6.84
CA ILE A 50 15.49 -25.42 7.14
C ILE A 50 16.56 -25.78 8.15
N ARG A 51 16.18 -26.37 9.29
CA ARG A 51 17.12 -26.89 10.27
C ARG A 51 17.79 -28.17 9.77
N VAL A 52 19.12 -28.23 9.80
CA VAL A 52 19.93 -29.36 9.41
C VAL A 52 21.00 -29.61 10.49
N GLY A 53 20.74 -30.51 11.43
CA GLY A 53 21.60 -30.72 12.60
C GLY A 53 21.70 -29.47 13.47
N SER A 54 22.91 -28.94 13.66
CA SER A 54 23.19 -27.72 14.42
C SER A 54 23.23 -26.46 13.54
N GLN A 55 22.92 -26.55 12.27
CA GLN A 55 22.93 -25.46 11.32
C GLN A 55 21.57 -25.27 10.67
N TYR A 56 21.43 -24.20 9.88
CA TYR A 56 20.25 -23.91 9.09
C TYR A 56 20.64 -23.67 7.63
N VAL A 57 19.75 -24.02 6.72
CA VAL A 57 19.92 -23.80 5.28
C VAL A 57 18.73 -23.02 4.75
N THR A 58 19.00 -21.98 3.97
CA THR A 58 17.97 -21.23 3.26
C THR A 58 18.42 -20.90 1.85
N ASN A 59 17.45 -20.58 0.97
CA ASN A 59 17.74 -19.97 -0.32
C ASN A 59 17.29 -18.51 -0.24
N LEU A 60 18.23 -17.59 -0.31
CA LEU A 60 17.96 -16.16 -0.21
C LEU A 60 18.43 -15.49 -1.49
N PHE A 61 17.50 -14.84 -2.23
CA PHE A 61 17.76 -14.18 -3.51
C PHE A 61 18.46 -15.06 -4.56
N GLY A 62 18.09 -16.37 -4.60
CA GLY A 62 18.67 -17.35 -5.51
C GLY A 62 19.98 -17.99 -5.03
N GLU A 63 20.54 -17.55 -3.91
CA GLU A 63 21.76 -18.11 -3.32
C GLU A 63 21.46 -19.00 -2.12
N LYS A 64 22.00 -20.22 -2.16
CA LYS A 64 21.95 -21.13 -1.01
C LYS A 64 22.92 -20.67 0.07
N LYS A 65 22.40 -20.42 1.28
CA LYS A 65 23.19 -20.02 2.45
C LYS A 65 23.09 -21.07 3.55
N VAL A 66 24.23 -21.37 4.17
CA VAL A 66 24.31 -22.14 5.40
C VAL A 66 24.50 -21.14 6.54
N ILE A 67 23.71 -21.26 7.59
CA ILE A 67 23.58 -20.29 8.67
C ILE A 67 23.84 -20.99 9.98
N THR A 68 24.67 -20.42 10.83
CA THR A 68 24.88 -20.88 12.21
C THR A 68 23.76 -20.37 13.13
N GLU A 69 23.62 -20.95 14.31
CA GLU A 69 22.68 -20.49 15.35
C GLU A 69 22.88 -19.00 15.68
N GLY A 70 24.13 -18.56 15.77
CA GLY A 70 24.47 -17.15 16.06
C GLY A 70 24.06 -16.16 14.98
N GLU A 71 23.96 -16.61 13.73
CA GLU A 71 23.58 -15.77 12.58
C GLU A 71 22.07 -15.77 12.32
N LEU A 72 21.33 -16.74 12.85
CA LEU A 72 19.92 -16.96 12.54
C LEU A 72 19.06 -15.71 12.69
N ASN A 73 19.18 -15.02 13.82
CA ASN A 73 18.38 -13.82 14.09
C ASN A 73 18.69 -12.67 13.11
N SER A 74 19.94 -12.52 12.70
CA SER A 74 20.34 -11.46 11.73
C SER A 74 19.79 -11.77 10.35
N VAL A 75 19.79 -13.04 9.91
CA VAL A 75 19.22 -13.46 8.63
C VAL A 75 17.70 -13.32 8.63
N ILE A 76 17.01 -13.73 9.69
CA ILE A 76 15.56 -13.53 9.84
C ILE A 76 15.21 -12.05 9.73
N ARG A 77 15.98 -11.19 10.39
CA ARG A 77 15.77 -9.73 10.31
C ARG A 77 15.93 -9.21 8.90
N ALA A 78 17.02 -9.58 8.19
CA ALA A 78 17.26 -9.15 6.82
C ALA A 78 16.13 -9.57 5.87
N ILE A 79 15.62 -10.81 6.00
CA ILE A 79 14.49 -11.32 5.24
C ILE A 79 13.24 -10.45 5.48
N ARG A 80 12.93 -10.17 6.75
CA ARG A 80 11.74 -9.39 7.13
C ARG A 80 11.85 -7.92 6.73
N ASP A 81 13.03 -7.34 6.80
CA ASP A 81 13.25 -5.94 6.39
C ASP A 81 13.06 -5.76 4.88
N SER A 82 13.28 -6.82 4.07
CA SER A 82 13.03 -6.83 2.63
C SER A 82 11.55 -7.11 2.24
N GLY A 83 10.64 -7.26 3.21
CA GLY A 83 9.22 -7.53 2.95
C GLY A 83 8.87 -9.02 2.78
N TYR A 84 9.79 -9.93 3.10
CA TYR A 84 9.56 -11.36 3.05
C TYR A 84 9.26 -11.93 4.44
N TYR A 85 8.67 -13.13 4.48
CA TYR A 85 8.35 -13.81 5.74
C TYR A 85 9.36 -14.95 5.97
N ALA A 86 10.12 -14.87 7.04
CA ALA A 86 11.05 -15.94 7.44
C ALA A 86 10.33 -16.98 8.30
N GLN A 87 10.45 -18.25 7.95
CA GLN A 87 9.88 -19.35 8.72
C GLN A 87 10.95 -20.43 8.94
N VAL A 88 11.33 -20.63 10.19
CA VAL A 88 12.20 -21.76 10.58
C VAL A 88 11.34 -23.02 10.64
N MET A 89 11.82 -24.10 10.02
CA MET A 89 11.09 -25.36 9.94
C MET A 89 12.05 -26.56 9.81
N SER A 90 11.55 -27.77 10.04
CA SER A 90 12.26 -28.99 9.76
C SER A 90 12.27 -29.30 8.26
N LYS A 91 13.07 -30.30 7.85
CA LYS A 91 13.07 -30.78 6.45
C LYS A 91 11.73 -31.42 6.10
N GLU A 92 11.15 -32.17 7.01
CA GLU A 92 9.87 -32.88 6.85
C GLU A 92 8.73 -31.87 6.67
N GLU A 93 8.68 -30.80 7.48
CA GLU A 93 7.71 -29.71 7.35
C GLU A 93 7.85 -29.00 6.01
N TYR A 94 9.08 -28.73 5.57
CA TYR A 94 9.34 -28.13 4.27
C TYR A 94 8.84 -29.00 3.11
N ASP A 95 9.15 -30.30 3.14
CA ASP A 95 8.74 -31.26 2.09
C ASP A 95 7.19 -31.38 2.05
N GLU A 96 6.53 -31.40 3.21
CA GLU A 96 5.07 -31.40 3.30
C GLU A 96 4.46 -30.14 2.68
N LEU A 97 4.98 -28.96 3.03
CA LEU A 97 4.49 -27.67 2.51
C LEU A 97 4.74 -27.54 1.01
N SER A 98 5.91 -27.98 0.52
CA SER A 98 6.27 -27.91 -0.91
C SER A 98 5.34 -28.77 -1.78
N ASN A 99 4.79 -29.84 -1.23
CA ASN A 99 3.85 -30.74 -1.90
C ASN A 99 2.38 -30.37 -1.67
N ASN A 100 2.08 -29.34 -0.88
CA ASN A 100 0.73 -28.93 -0.55
C ASN A 100 0.53 -27.41 -0.66
N PRO A 101 0.24 -26.88 -1.88
CA PRO A 101 0.05 -25.44 -2.12
C PRO A 101 -1.03 -24.81 -1.25
N THR A 102 -2.11 -25.54 -0.94
CA THR A 102 -3.19 -25.04 -0.09
C THR A 102 -2.72 -24.81 1.35
N LYS A 103 -1.96 -25.77 1.90
CA LYS A 103 -1.39 -25.66 3.24
C LYS A 103 -0.36 -24.52 3.30
N LEU A 104 0.47 -24.37 2.26
CA LEU A 104 1.43 -23.29 2.13
C LEU A 104 0.74 -21.93 2.10
N LYS A 105 -0.29 -21.77 1.27
CA LYS A 105 -1.08 -20.51 1.21
C LYS A 105 -1.68 -20.16 2.56
N ARG A 106 -2.29 -21.13 3.25
CA ARG A 106 -2.88 -20.92 4.57
C ARG A 106 -1.84 -20.47 5.60
N LEU A 107 -0.68 -21.17 5.66
CA LEU A 107 0.41 -20.78 6.55
C LEU A 107 0.90 -19.35 6.26
N LEU A 108 1.05 -19.00 4.98
CA LEU A 108 1.47 -17.66 4.58
C LEU A 108 0.47 -16.61 5.05
N ILE A 109 -0.83 -16.80 4.87
CA ILE A 109 -1.87 -15.88 5.32
C ILE A 109 -1.86 -15.76 6.85
N ASP A 110 -1.73 -16.85 7.58
CA ASP A 110 -1.65 -16.83 9.06
C ASP A 110 -0.43 -16.02 9.54
N ILE A 111 0.71 -16.15 8.85
CA ILE A 111 1.91 -15.35 9.13
C ILE A 111 1.67 -13.87 8.80
N MET A 112 1.10 -13.56 7.65
CA MET A 112 0.76 -12.19 7.24
C MET A 112 -0.12 -11.49 8.28
N VAL A 113 -1.22 -12.11 8.67
CA VAL A 113 -2.17 -11.57 9.66
C VAL A 113 -1.49 -11.34 11.00
N ARG A 114 -0.70 -12.31 11.48
CA ARG A 114 0.03 -12.21 12.74
C ARG A 114 1.05 -11.06 12.73
N GLU A 115 1.90 -11.02 11.69
CA GLU A 115 2.96 -10.01 11.58
C GLU A 115 2.38 -8.60 11.41
N PHE A 116 1.37 -8.45 10.54
CA PHE A 116 0.67 -7.19 10.33
C PHE A 116 -0.03 -6.71 11.60
N SER A 117 -0.76 -7.60 12.29
CA SER A 117 -1.45 -7.25 13.53
C SER A 117 -0.48 -6.77 14.62
N GLY A 118 0.70 -7.38 14.70
CA GLY A 118 1.77 -6.95 15.61
C GLY A 118 2.31 -5.56 15.26
N ASP A 119 2.53 -5.27 13.97
CA ASP A 119 3.00 -3.96 13.52
C ASP A 119 1.92 -2.88 13.75
N ILE A 120 0.66 -3.17 13.41
CA ILE A 120 -0.46 -2.25 13.64
C ILE A 120 -0.69 -1.99 15.13
N SER A 121 -0.54 -2.99 15.99
CA SER A 121 -0.65 -2.78 17.44
C SER A 121 0.40 -1.78 17.94
N ARG A 122 1.66 -1.95 17.55
CA ARG A 122 2.75 -1.03 17.88
C ARG A 122 2.52 0.38 17.35
N ILE A 123 2.06 0.51 16.10
CA ILE A 123 1.72 1.80 15.48
C ILE A 123 0.57 2.45 16.23
N ARG A 124 -0.48 1.70 16.54
CA ARG A 124 -1.65 2.17 17.32
C ARG A 124 -1.24 2.79 18.63
N ASP A 125 -0.39 2.10 19.40
CA ASP A 125 0.05 2.58 20.72
C ASP A 125 0.83 3.89 20.60
N ASN A 126 1.74 3.99 19.62
CA ASN A 126 2.49 5.22 19.37
C ASN A 126 1.60 6.37 18.89
N TYR A 127 0.67 6.08 17.96
CA TYR A 127 -0.20 7.11 17.37
C TYR A 127 -1.24 7.60 18.37
N ARG A 128 -1.79 6.72 19.20
CA ARG A 128 -2.72 7.08 20.28
C ARG A 128 -2.10 8.07 21.26
N GLN A 129 -0.86 7.84 21.68
CA GLN A 129 -0.12 8.75 22.55
C GLN A 129 0.11 10.14 21.95
N LEU A 130 0.19 10.23 20.63
CA LEU A 130 0.43 11.46 19.89
C LEU A 130 -0.85 12.11 19.33
N GLY A 131 -2.02 11.48 19.53
CA GLY A 131 -3.30 11.95 18.99
C GLY A 131 -3.43 11.83 17.47
N VAL A 132 -2.58 11.01 16.83
CA VAL A 132 -2.56 10.82 15.36
C VAL A 132 -3.46 9.65 14.96
N LYS A 133 -4.08 9.74 13.79
CA LYS A 133 -4.95 8.69 13.24
C LYS A 133 -4.25 7.99 12.07
N LEU A 134 -4.46 6.68 11.96
CA LEU A 134 -4.08 5.86 10.80
C LEU A 134 -5.33 5.40 10.08
N LEU A 135 -5.43 5.74 8.82
CA LEU A 135 -6.42 5.21 7.87
C LEU A 135 -5.73 4.25 6.94
N LEU A 136 -6.30 3.08 6.68
CA LEU A 136 -5.69 2.09 5.79
C LEU A 136 -6.71 1.37 4.92
N ILE A 137 -6.28 1.08 3.70
CA ILE A 137 -6.94 0.17 2.76
C ILE A 137 -5.95 -0.92 2.35
N PRO A 138 -6.39 -2.12 1.91
CA PRO A 138 -5.53 -3.08 1.25
C PRO A 138 -5.22 -2.62 -0.18
N GLY A 139 -4.25 -3.26 -0.85
CA GLY A 139 -3.97 -3.06 -2.28
C GLY A 139 -4.35 -4.30 -3.10
N ASN A 140 -3.97 -4.30 -4.39
CA ASN A 140 -4.22 -5.46 -5.26
C ASN A 140 -3.32 -6.64 -4.90
N ASP A 141 -2.16 -6.38 -4.35
CA ASP A 141 -1.18 -7.40 -3.98
C ASP A 141 -1.48 -8.10 -2.64
N ASP A 142 -2.41 -7.57 -1.85
CA ASP A 142 -2.90 -8.22 -0.63
C ASP A 142 -3.91 -9.34 -0.97
N PHE A 143 -3.77 -10.52 -0.35
CA PHE A 143 -4.72 -11.62 -0.53
C PHE A 143 -6.11 -11.24 0.02
N ASN A 144 -7.18 -11.72 -0.65
CA ASN A 144 -8.56 -11.52 -0.17
C ASN A 144 -8.76 -12.08 1.25
N ASP A 145 -8.18 -13.25 1.54
CA ASP A 145 -8.25 -13.87 2.88
C ASP A 145 -7.59 -12.99 3.95
N PHE A 146 -6.45 -12.37 3.63
CA PHE A 146 -5.80 -11.41 4.51
C PHE A 146 -6.66 -10.15 4.70
N ALA A 147 -7.13 -9.55 3.61
CA ALA A 147 -7.96 -8.34 3.66
C ALA A 147 -9.23 -8.55 4.50
N ASN A 148 -9.88 -9.73 4.35
CA ASN A 148 -11.04 -10.12 5.15
C ASN A 148 -10.70 -10.29 6.64
N ALA A 149 -9.56 -10.92 6.94
CA ALA A 149 -9.12 -11.15 8.33
C ALA A 149 -8.83 -9.84 9.09
N VAL A 150 -8.34 -8.80 8.38
CA VAL A 150 -7.98 -7.52 9.00
C VAL A 150 -9.08 -6.45 8.89
N ARG A 151 -10.15 -6.73 8.19
CA ARG A 151 -11.27 -5.79 7.98
C ARG A 151 -11.88 -5.25 9.29
N GLY A 152 -11.82 -6.05 10.37
CA GLY A 152 -12.29 -5.66 11.70
C GLY A 152 -11.38 -4.70 12.45
N ILE A 153 -10.22 -4.30 11.90
CA ILE A 153 -9.33 -3.33 12.55
C ILE A 153 -9.96 -1.94 12.42
N LYS A 154 -10.73 -1.58 13.43
CA LYS A 154 -11.44 -0.30 13.48
C LYS A 154 -11.60 0.15 14.92
N ASP A 155 -10.85 1.16 15.29
CA ASP A 155 -10.95 1.83 16.60
C ASP A 155 -10.78 3.34 16.43
N ASP A 156 -10.63 4.06 17.53
CA ASP A 156 -10.46 5.50 17.55
C ASP A 156 -9.11 6.00 17.00
N THR A 157 -8.15 5.11 16.77
CA THR A 157 -6.78 5.44 16.30
C THR A 157 -6.48 4.86 14.93
N VAL A 158 -6.90 3.61 14.68
CA VAL A 158 -6.66 2.89 13.41
C VAL A 158 -7.98 2.49 12.79
N MET A 159 -8.17 2.82 11.51
CA MET A 159 -9.41 2.52 10.77
C MET A 159 -9.09 1.89 9.43
N TYR A 160 -9.51 0.63 9.25
CA TYR A 160 -9.65 0.01 7.95
C TYR A 160 -10.94 0.51 7.28
N PHE A 161 -10.89 0.92 5.99
CA PHE A 161 -12.05 1.54 5.32
C PHE A 161 -12.15 1.22 3.80
N ASP A 162 -11.72 0.03 3.40
CA ASP A 162 -11.86 -0.44 2.01
C ASP A 162 -13.33 -0.56 1.60
N GLU A 163 -13.72 0.07 0.48
CA GLU A 163 -15.09 0.23 -0.02
C GLU A 163 -16.03 0.93 0.99
N GLU A 164 -15.46 1.71 1.90
CA GLU A 164 -16.17 2.46 2.93
C GLU A 164 -15.85 3.95 2.86
N VAL A 165 -16.71 4.74 3.51
CA VAL A 165 -16.51 6.17 3.72
C VAL A 165 -16.42 6.43 5.22
N VAL A 166 -15.40 7.17 5.64
CA VAL A 166 -15.21 7.58 7.04
C VAL A 166 -15.03 9.10 7.14
N GLU A 167 -15.60 9.71 8.17
CA GLU A 167 -15.41 11.12 8.45
C GLU A 167 -14.40 11.29 9.60
N LEU A 168 -13.36 12.06 9.37
CA LEU A 168 -12.31 12.31 10.36
C LEU A 168 -11.74 13.71 10.19
N GLY A 169 -11.66 14.45 11.30
CA GLY A 169 -11.06 15.78 11.30
C GLY A 169 -11.74 16.76 10.34
N GLY A 170 -13.04 16.62 10.09
CA GLY A 170 -13.82 17.46 9.17
C GLY A 170 -13.59 17.18 7.68
N LEU A 171 -12.75 16.20 7.34
CA LEU A 171 -12.59 15.62 6.02
C LEU A 171 -13.34 14.29 5.93
N ILE A 172 -13.73 13.94 4.72
CA ILE A 172 -14.31 12.63 4.38
C ILE A 172 -13.23 11.84 3.65
N TYR A 173 -13.06 10.58 4.01
CA TYR A 173 -12.13 9.66 3.35
C TYR A 173 -12.93 8.54 2.71
N ALA A 174 -12.76 8.33 1.40
CA ALA A 174 -13.42 7.28 0.64
C ALA A 174 -12.36 6.29 0.15
N GLY A 175 -12.42 5.03 0.59
CA GLY A 175 -11.43 4.00 0.36
C GLY A 175 -11.78 3.05 -0.78
N PHE A 176 -10.78 2.66 -1.62
CA PHE A 176 -10.92 1.65 -2.66
C PHE A 176 -9.57 0.97 -2.93
N GLY A 177 -9.45 -0.31 -2.57
CA GLY A 177 -8.19 -1.05 -2.54
C GLY A 177 -7.91 -1.98 -3.73
N TYR A 178 -8.64 -1.86 -4.83
CA TYR A 178 -8.47 -2.71 -6.02
C TYR A 178 -7.65 -1.98 -7.11
N SER A 179 -7.11 -2.77 -8.06
CA SER A 179 -6.51 -2.25 -9.29
C SER A 179 -7.22 -2.79 -10.53
N ASN A 180 -6.94 -2.20 -11.70
CA ASN A 180 -7.16 -2.81 -13.00
C ASN A 180 -6.21 -4.01 -13.20
N PRO A 181 -6.45 -4.87 -14.22
CA PRO A 181 -5.62 -6.05 -14.46
C PRO A 181 -4.15 -5.71 -14.66
N THR A 182 -3.28 -6.48 -14.00
CA THR A 182 -1.81 -6.39 -14.12
C THR A 182 -1.24 -7.66 -14.74
N PRO A 183 0.00 -7.66 -15.21
CA PRO A 183 0.65 -8.88 -15.69
C PRO A 183 0.85 -9.97 -14.62
N TRP A 184 0.68 -9.63 -13.33
CA TRP A 184 0.84 -10.57 -12.20
C TRP A 184 -0.45 -11.29 -11.81
N HIS A 185 -1.63 -10.87 -12.34
CA HIS A 185 -2.93 -11.49 -12.09
C HIS A 185 -3.21 -11.69 -10.58
N THR A 186 -3.13 -10.61 -9.84
CA THR A 186 -3.34 -10.63 -8.39
C THR A 186 -4.82 -10.79 -8.01
N GLU A 187 -5.11 -11.19 -6.78
CA GLU A 187 -6.48 -11.54 -6.37
C GLU A 187 -7.46 -10.35 -6.32
N ARG A 188 -6.94 -9.14 -6.16
CA ARG A 188 -7.76 -7.93 -5.99
C ARG A 188 -7.70 -7.02 -7.23
N GLU A 189 -7.68 -7.64 -8.40
CA GLU A 189 -7.80 -6.96 -9.69
C GLU A 189 -9.25 -7.04 -10.21
N LEU A 190 -9.73 -5.97 -10.83
CA LEU A 190 -11.06 -5.85 -11.40
C LEU A 190 -10.99 -5.25 -12.80
N MET A 191 -11.95 -5.61 -13.65
CA MET A 191 -12.13 -4.97 -14.94
C MET A 191 -12.61 -3.52 -14.74
N GLU A 192 -12.25 -2.64 -15.68
CA GLU A 192 -12.52 -1.21 -15.60
C GLU A 192 -14.01 -0.88 -15.32
N ASP A 193 -14.95 -1.60 -15.92
CA ASP A 193 -16.38 -1.41 -15.70
C ASP A 193 -16.79 -1.69 -14.24
N GLU A 194 -16.21 -2.72 -13.61
CA GLU A 194 -16.50 -3.04 -12.23
C GLU A 194 -15.82 -2.04 -11.27
N ILE A 195 -14.60 -1.57 -11.58
CA ILE A 195 -13.95 -0.47 -10.85
C ILE A 195 -14.84 0.76 -10.87
N LYS A 196 -15.29 1.17 -12.07
CA LYS A 196 -16.17 2.33 -12.25
C LYS A 196 -17.44 2.22 -11.43
N LYS A 197 -18.14 1.08 -11.54
CA LYS A 197 -19.39 0.79 -10.83
C LYS A 197 -19.22 0.89 -9.30
N ARG A 198 -18.15 0.30 -8.75
CA ARG A 198 -17.87 0.34 -7.30
C ARG A 198 -17.53 1.72 -6.82
N LEU A 199 -16.66 2.45 -7.53
CA LEU A 199 -16.30 3.83 -7.20
C LEU A 199 -17.52 4.77 -7.26
N ILE A 200 -18.39 4.64 -8.28
CA ILE A 200 -19.66 5.37 -8.35
C ILE A 200 -20.56 5.04 -7.14
N ASN A 201 -20.62 3.78 -6.72
CA ASN A 201 -21.40 3.39 -5.55
C ASN A 201 -20.84 3.99 -4.24
N ILE A 202 -19.55 4.23 -4.14
CA ILE A 202 -18.90 4.87 -2.97
C ILE A 202 -19.11 6.38 -3.02
N LEU A 203 -18.66 7.05 -4.09
CA LEU A 203 -18.66 8.51 -4.19
C LEU A 203 -20.02 9.11 -4.51
N GLY A 204 -20.89 8.38 -5.22
CA GLY A 204 -22.22 8.83 -5.60
C GLY A 204 -23.21 8.96 -4.43
N ARG A 205 -22.85 8.46 -3.24
CA ARG A 205 -23.61 8.67 -2.00
C ARG A 205 -23.35 10.03 -1.37
N LEU A 206 -22.29 10.71 -1.81
CA LEU A 206 -21.84 11.98 -1.23
C LEU A 206 -22.46 13.17 -1.99
N SER A 207 -22.95 14.13 -1.25
CA SER A 207 -23.39 15.42 -1.78
C SER A 207 -22.19 16.23 -2.34
N ARG A 208 -22.45 17.25 -3.14
CA ARG A 208 -21.39 18.12 -3.68
C ARG A 208 -20.53 18.74 -2.56
N SER A 209 -21.14 19.21 -1.50
CA SER A 209 -20.44 19.79 -0.35
C SER A 209 -19.57 18.79 0.41
N GLU A 210 -19.95 17.52 0.41
CA GLU A 210 -19.14 16.43 0.98
C GLU A 210 -17.98 16.08 0.06
N LEU A 211 -18.19 15.99 -1.25
CA LEU A 211 -17.13 15.79 -2.24
C LEU A 211 -16.07 16.90 -2.19
N ASP A 212 -16.46 18.14 -1.90
CA ASP A 212 -15.55 19.27 -1.77
C ASP A 212 -14.60 19.18 -0.57
N ARG A 213 -14.86 18.25 0.36
CA ARG A 213 -14.00 17.91 1.50
C ARG A 213 -13.60 16.44 1.51
N THR A 214 -13.74 15.72 0.38
CA THR A 214 -13.41 14.28 0.27
C THR A 214 -11.97 14.08 -0.18
N VAL A 215 -11.25 13.28 0.58
CA VAL A 215 -9.98 12.65 0.22
C VAL A 215 -10.31 11.26 -0.32
N ALA A 216 -10.23 11.07 -1.63
CA ALA A 216 -10.39 9.75 -2.24
C ALA A 216 -9.06 8.99 -2.07
N VAL A 217 -9.09 7.82 -1.44
CA VAL A 217 -7.92 6.94 -1.26
C VAL A 217 -8.15 5.72 -2.13
N ILE A 218 -7.54 5.72 -3.30
CA ILE A 218 -7.74 4.69 -4.33
C ILE A 218 -6.36 4.08 -4.64
N HIS A 219 -6.20 2.78 -4.41
CA HIS A 219 -4.88 2.16 -4.54
C HIS A 219 -4.27 2.41 -5.93
N VAL A 220 -4.96 2.03 -7.01
CA VAL A 220 -4.47 2.26 -8.37
C VAL A 220 -4.57 3.74 -8.79
N PRO A 221 -3.55 4.32 -9.42
CA PRO A 221 -3.60 5.70 -9.91
C PRO A 221 -4.46 5.85 -11.18
N PRO A 222 -4.94 7.07 -11.50
CA PRO A 222 -5.67 7.35 -12.72
C PRO A 222 -4.76 7.26 -13.96
N TYR A 223 -5.27 6.65 -15.03
CA TYR A 223 -4.58 6.47 -16.30
C TYR A 223 -4.14 7.80 -16.93
N ASN A 224 -2.99 7.78 -17.63
CA ASN A 224 -2.40 8.89 -18.37
C ASN A 224 -2.16 10.13 -17.52
N THR A 225 -1.42 9.94 -16.42
CA THR A 225 -0.95 10.96 -15.49
C THR A 225 0.56 10.83 -15.27
N LEU A 226 1.17 11.75 -14.52
CA LEU A 226 2.58 11.65 -14.14
C LEU A 226 2.83 10.56 -13.08
N ILE A 227 1.77 10.02 -12.47
CA ILE A 227 1.86 9.12 -11.31
C ILE A 227 1.52 7.67 -11.63
N ASP A 228 1.33 7.31 -12.91
CA ASP A 228 0.96 5.97 -13.37
C ASP A 228 1.93 5.39 -14.41
N GLN A 229 3.13 5.90 -14.51
CA GLN A 229 4.14 5.41 -15.45
C GLN A 229 4.96 4.27 -14.84
N ALA A 230 4.98 3.11 -15.50
CA ALA A 230 5.79 1.96 -15.12
C ALA A 230 6.63 1.47 -16.31
N PRO A 231 7.71 0.71 -16.06
CA PRO A 231 8.45 0.06 -17.12
C PRO A 231 7.54 -0.86 -17.94
N LYS A 232 7.53 -0.68 -19.27
CA LYS A 232 6.88 -1.63 -20.18
C LYS A 232 7.53 -3.00 -20.05
N LEU A 233 6.73 -4.05 -19.90
CA LEU A 233 7.24 -5.40 -19.72
C LEU A 233 7.07 -6.24 -20.98
N THR A 234 8.02 -7.15 -21.19
CA THR A 234 7.89 -8.26 -22.14
C THR A 234 6.96 -9.35 -21.57
N SER A 235 6.63 -10.36 -22.38
CA SER A 235 5.88 -11.55 -21.92
C SER A 235 6.57 -12.31 -20.77
N ASP A 236 7.90 -12.18 -20.65
CA ASP A 236 8.69 -12.80 -19.56
C ASP A 236 8.85 -11.85 -18.36
N LEU A 237 8.04 -10.80 -18.27
CA LEU A 237 8.05 -9.79 -17.19
C LEU A 237 9.40 -9.05 -17.03
N LYS A 238 10.14 -8.86 -18.13
CA LYS A 238 11.39 -8.08 -18.13
C LYS A 238 11.14 -6.70 -18.74
N PRO A 239 11.78 -5.63 -18.24
CA PRO A 239 11.68 -4.31 -18.80
C PRO A 239 12.10 -4.28 -20.28
N VAL A 240 11.27 -3.65 -21.13
CA VAL A 240 11.61 -3.38 -22.53
C VAL A 240 12.64 -2.24 -22.58
N VAL A 241 13.76 -2.47 -23.25
CA VAL A 241 14.82 -1.47 -23.45
C VAL A 241 14.94 -1.14 -24.92
N GLN A 242 14.89 0.14 -25.29
CA GLN A 242 15.11 0.65 -26.64
C GLN A 242 16.20 1.72 -26.61
N GLY A 243 17.25 1.54 -27.41
CA GLY A 243 18.39 2.49 -27.45
C GLY A 243 19.09 2.66 -26.07
N GLY A 244 19.09 1.64 -25.20
CA GLY A 244 19.67 1.71 -23.87
C GLY A 244 18.79 2.37 -22.80
N ILE A 245 17.56 2.78 -23.16
CA ILE A 245 16.61 3.43 -22.26
C ILE A 245 15.42 2.49 -22.01
N VAL A 246 15.00 2.37 -20.75
CA VAL A 246 13.78 1.63 -20.39
C VAL A 246 12.56 2.36 -20.94
N VAL A 247 11.73 1.64 -21.69
CA VAL A 247 10.46 2.17 -22.21
C VAL A 247 9.45 2.20 -21.08
N MET A 248 8.85 3.38 -20.86
CA MET A 248 7.78 3.56 -19.86
C MET A 248 6.42 3.54 -20.55
N GLU A 249 5.39 3.06 -19.88
CA GLU A 249 4.00 3.10 -20.32
C GLU A 249 3.06 3.46 -19.16
N HIS A 250 1.88 3.98 -19.51
CA HIS A 250 0.84 4.28 -18.54
C HIS A 250 0.09 2.99 -18.17
N VAL A 251 0.01 2.68 -16.87
CA VAL A 251 -0.59 1.44 -16.35
C VAL A 251 -1.78 1.69 -15.40
N GLY A 252 -2.11 2.94 -15.16
CA GLY A 252 -3.22 3.33 -14.30
C GLY A 252 -4.59 2.94 -14.85
N SER A 253 -5.65 3.16 -14.06
CA SER A 253 -7.03 2.82 -14.43
C SER A 253 -7.74 3.99 -15.12
N ALA A 254 -8.33 3.70 -16.29
CA ALA A 254 -9.17 4.63 -17.03
C ALA A 254 -10.46 4.95 -16.25
N ALA A 255 -11.05 3.96 -15.59
CA ALA A 255 -12.23 4.14 -14.75
C ALA A 255 -11.96 5.06 -13.55
N VAL A 256 -10.81 4.90 -12.90
CA VAL A 256 -10.41 5.79 -11.79
C VAL A 256 -10.27 7.23 -12.28
N ARG A 257 -9.63 7.44 -13.45
CA ARG A 257 -9.54 8.78 -14.04
C ARG A 257 -10.92 9.38 -14.28
N GLU A 258 -11.79 8.64 -14.96
CA GLU A 258 -13.13 9.10 -15.33
C GLU A 258 -13.95 9.47 -14.09
N VAL A 259 -13.92 8.64 -13.05
CA VAL A 259 -14.66 8.88 -11.80
C VAL A 259 -14.10 10.09 -11.05
N ILE A 260 -12.77 10.27 -10.97
CA ILE A 260 -12.19 11.47 -10.36
C ILE A 260 -12.60 12.73 -11.11
N GLU A 261 -12.60 12.71 -12.44
CA GLU A 261 -13.04 13.84 -13.27
C GLU A 261 -14.55 14.14 -13.11
N ASP A 262 -15.41 13.11 -13.01
CA ASP A 262 -16.84 13.26 -12.86
C ASP A 262 -17.26 13.77 -11.47
N PHE A 263 -16.69 13.19 -10.41
CA PHE A 263 -17.06 13.51 -9.03
C PHE A 263 -16.27 14.68 -8.44
N GLY A 264 -15.06 14.91 -8.91
CA GLY A 264 -14.17 15.98 -8.48
C GLY A 264 -13.97 16.03 -6.97
N PRO A 265 -13.41 15.02 -6.29
CA PRO A 265 -13.08 15.09 -4.87
C PRO A 265 -12.07 16.20 -4.59
N LEU A 266 -11.86 16.53 -3.31
CA LEU A 266 -10.86 17.52 -2.90
C LEU A 266 -9.47 17.17 -3.38
N ILE A 267 -9.09 15.90 -3.22
CA ILE A 267 -7.80 15.31 -3.60
C ILE A 267 -7.97 13.80 -3.76
N SER A 268 -7.14 13.15 -4.58
CA SER A 268 -7.05 11.70 -4.66
C SER A 268 -5.64 11.21 -4.34
N LEU A 269 -5.55 10.18 -3.51
CA LEU A 269 -4.31 9.59 -2.98
C LEU A 269 -4.17 8.16 -3.49
N HIS A 270 -2.97 7.80 -3.98
CA HIS A 270 -2.70 6.56 -4.66
C HIS A 270 -1.40 5.89 -4.20
N GLY A 271 -1.22 4.62 -4.57
CA GLY A 271 -0.02 3.81 -4.49
C GLY A 271 0.19 3.04 -5.79
N HIS A 272 0.42 1.71 -5.69
CA HIS A 272 0.47 0.74 -6.77
C HIS A 272 1.67 0.90 -7.73
N VAL A 273 1.93 2.08 -8.25
CA VAL A 273 3.03 2.33 -9.20
C VAL A 273 4.22 2.90 -8.42
N HIS A 274 5.14 2.01 -8.04
CA HIS A 274 6.27 2.30 -7.16
C HIS A 274 7.24 3.32 -7.77
N GLU A 275 7.42 3.25 -9.10
CA GLU A 275 8.40 4.02 -9.86
C GLU A 275 7.98 5.46 -10.12
N SER A 276 6.69 5.77 -9.90
CA SER A 276 6.11 7.08 -10.25
C SER A 276 5.62 7.90 -9.05
N PRO A 277 6.49 8.16 -8.04
CA PRO A 277 6.14 9.13 -7.02
C PRO A 277 5.94 10.50 -7.66
N GLY A 278 4.80 11.11 -7.40
CA GLY A 278 4.49 12.36 -8.08
C GLY A 278 3.20 13.01 -7.63
N ILE A 279 2.94 14.17 -8.21
CA ILE A 279 1.71 14.91 -8.06
C ILE A 279 1.30 15.43 -9.43
N ASP A 280 0.07 15.12 -9.84
CA ASP A 280 -0.54 15.63 -11.06
C ASP A 280 -1.93 16.20 -10.77
N TYR A 281 -2.61 16.71 -11.79
CA TYR A 281 -3.91 17.37 -11.65
C TYR A 281 -4.87 16.95 -12.74
N LEU A 282 -6.05 16.48 -12.36
CA LEU A 282 -7.15 16.20 -13.27
C LEU A 282 -8.18 17.34 -13.27
N ASN A 283 -8.76 17.62 -14.44
CA ASN A 283 -9.81 18.63 -14.56
C ASN A 283 -11.17 18.00 -14.22
N ALA A 284 -11.79 18.45 -13.14
CA ALA A 284 -13.12 17.97 -12.77
C ALA A 284 -14.18 18.50 -13.75
N ARG A 285 -14.98 17.57 -14.29
CA ARG A 285 -16.11 17.90 -15.19
C ARG A 285 -17.31 18.51 -14.46
N CYS A 286 -17.52 18.07 -13.21
CA CYS A 286 -18.63 18.55 -12.37
C CYS A 286 -18.48 20.00 -11.89
N CYS A 287 -17.28 20.55 -11.90
CA CYS A 287 -16.96 21.83 -11.29
C CYS A 287 -15.66 22.39 -11.89
N ARG A 288 -15.51 23.71 -11.92
CA ARG A 288 -14.32 24.37 -12.51
C ARG A 288 -13.12 24.31 -11.57
N ARG A 289 -12.65 23.11 -11.24
CA ARG A 289 -11.43 22.94 -10.43
C ARG A 289 -10.53 21.84 -10.94
N LYS A 290 -9.27 21.90 -10.56
CA LYS A 290 -8.30 20.82 -10.73
C LYS A 290 -8.25 19.98 -9.45
N VAL A 291 -8.37 18.68 -9.59
CA VAL A 291 -8.23 17.70 -8.50
C VAL A 291 -6.77 17.25 -8.44
N PRO A 292 -6.04 17.51 -7.36
CA PRO A 292 -4.71 16.95 -7.18
C PRO A 292 -4.80 15.43 -7.07
N VAL A 293 -3.92 14.71 -7.79
CA VAL A 293 -3.73 13.26 -7.67
C VAL A 293 -2.30 13.01 -7.23
N VAL A 294 -2.09 12.19 -6.20
CA VAL A 294 -0.80 12.04 -5.51
C VAL A 294 -0.45 10.58 -5.36
N ASN A 295 0.76 10.19 -5.77
CA ASN A 295 1.35 8.90 -5.48
C ASN A 295 2.65 9.09 -4.69
N ALA A 296 2.80 8.41 -3.55
CA ALA A 296 4.02 8.46 -2.76
C ALA A 296 5.18 7.68 -3.39
N GLY A 297 4.86 6.66 -4.21
CA GLY A 297 5.80 5.65 -4.68
C GLY A 297 6.29 4.74 -3.56
N SER A 298 7.15 3.76 -3.89
CA SER A 298 7.71 2.84 -2.90
C SER A 298 9.15 2.46 -3.20
N GLU A 299 9.92 2.26 -2.13
CA GLU A 299 11.28 1.67 -2.14
C GLU A 299 11.46 0.68 -0.97
N TYR A 300 10.38 -0.03 -0.61
CA TYR A 300 10.33 -0.88 0.58
C TYR A 300 11.46 -1.92 0.64
N GLN A 301 11.86 -2.48 -0.51
CA GLN A 301 12.94 -3.49 -0.59
C GLN A 301 14.28 -2.95 -0.10
N SER A 302 14.54 -1.67 -0.27
CA SER A 302 15.74 -0.99 0.24
C SER A 302 15.58 -0.49 1.68
N GLY A 303 14.45 -0.80 2.32
CA GLY A 303 14.10 -0.31 3.65
C GLY A 303 13.86 1.21 3.70
N VAL A 304 13.71 1.86 2.56
CA VAL A 304 13.41 3.29 2.46
C VAL A 304 11.90 3.51 2.47
N LEU A 305 11.43 4.43 3.30
CA LEU A 305 10.03 4.85 3.32
C LEU A 305 9.86 6.09 2.42
N ARG A 306 9.10 5.96 1.33
CA ARG A 306 8.61 7.11 0.57
C ARG A 306 7.29 7.60 1.15
N LEU A 307 7.08 8.90 1.11
CA LEU A 307 5.86 9.51 1.60
C LEU A 307 5.53 10.83 0.89
N ALA A 308 4.25 11.18 0.87
CA ALA A 308 3.81 12.54 0.53
C ALA A 308 3.28 13.22 1.79
N TYR A 309 3.86 14.36 2.15
CA TYR A 309 3.38 15.22 3.23
C TYR A 309 2.51 16.34 2.65
N LEU A 310 1.26 16.41 3.09
CA LEU A 310 0.23 17.27 2.50
C LEU A 310 -0.40 18.14 3.58
N ILE A 311 -0.57 19.42 3.30
CA ILE A 311 -1.30 20.35 4.17
C ILE A 311 -2.60 20.76 3.49
N ILE A 312 -3.71 20.33 4.08
CA ILE A 312 -5.07 20.74 3.67
C ILE A 312 -5.55 21.82 4.64
N GLU A 313 -5.90 22.98 4.11
CA GLU A 313 -6.35 24.11 4.89
C GLU A 313 -7.54 24.79 4.20
N ASN A 314 -8.62 25.03 4.96
CA ASN A 314 -9.84 25.65 4.45
C ASN A 314 -10.39 24.97 3.17
N GLY A 315 -10.36 23.63 3.12
CA GLY A 315 -10.83 22.84 1.97
C GLY A 315 -9.97 22.96 0.71
N LYS A 316 -8.69 23.27 0.84
CA LYS A 316 -7.73 23.33 -0.28
C LYS A 316 -6.39 22.71 0.10
N LEU A 317 -5.75 22.04 -0.86
CA LEU A 317 -4.34 21.63 -0.73
C LEU A 317 -3.47 22.89 -0.78
N LYS A 318 -2.82 23.21 0.35
CA LYS A 318 -1.98 24.40 0.51
C LYS A 318 -0.52 24.13 0.27
N ASP A 319 -0.03 22.98 0.75
CA ASP A 319 1.37 22.60 0.63
C ASP A 319 1.49 21.10 0.41
N LYS A 320 2.56 20.69 -0.25
CA LYS A 320 2.81 19.32 -0.67
C LYS A 320 4.30 19.06 -0.84
N LEU A 321 4.80 18.00 -0.22
CA LEU A 321 6.19 17.57 -0.30
C LEU A 321 6.24 16.07 -0.54
N LEU A 322 7.06 15.63 -1.49
CA LEU A 322 7.45 14.24 -1.64
C LEU A 322 8.75 14.04 -0.90
N LEU A 323 8.79 13.09 0.01
CA LEU A 323 9.90 12.87 0.91
C LEU A 323 10.37 11.41 0.86
N ARG A 324 11.61 11.20 1.26
CA ARG A 324 12.28 9.92 1.27
C ARG A 324 13.07 9.80 2.59
N GLY A 325 12.80 8.74 3.38
CA GLY A 325 13.41 8.59 4.70
C GLY A 325 13.76 7.15 5.09
#